data_7d37b9630693530eabfe94b3de4adcf7
#
_entry.id   7d37b9630693530eabfe94b3de4adcf7
#
_cell.length_a   1.000
_cell.length_b   1.000
_cell.length_c   1.000
_cell.angle_alpha   90.00
_cell.angle_beta   90.00
_cell.angle_gamma   90.00
#
_symmetry.space_group_name_H-M   'P 1'
#
loop_
_entity.id
_entity.type
_entity.pdbx_description
1 polymer ?
#
loop_
_entity_poly.entity_id
_entity_poly.type
_entity_poly.pdbx_seq_one_letter_code
_entity_poly.pdbx_strand_id
1 'polypeptide(L)'
;MRCIALLLLDIQLAFAGTHSLQYFCTAVYGDINIPALTVVGMVDGQQFMYFDSNTNKAEPKTEWMRHYDGTDYWDRQTQIIINRYEEYKFIMKTIMYLYNQSMSEDVHTFQMMYGCEQDDDGTTRGYLQYGYNGEDFISFDRKTHSWTAGEMHPQAVDMMKNWATGEATTKFWKAYLESMCFERMKKIVRYSKATLERKVPPEVSLLQKNSSSPVICHATGFYPNNITMTWKKNNEDLNEDVEVSTTLPNEDGTFQKSISLSVKSEEGKKNPDVYRCVIQHVGAEKEIVVPLNENNIKSNSASDNIIVKCLVSITVAVVVGCVVALIVFAVKKRLIVCRKCRELQSSNLPGYVSGNTTDAA
;
A
#
# COMPACT_ATOMS: atom_id res chain seq x y z
N MET A 1 43.88 -40.37 -18.85
CA MET A 1 42.95 -39.68 -17.96
C MET A 1 42.74 -38.28 -18.50
N ARG A 2 41.58 -38.02 -19.11
CA ARG A 2 41.24 -36.71 -19.65
C ARG A 2 40.34 -36.01 -18.59
N CYS A 3 40.85 -34.95 -17.97
CA CYS A 3 40.06 -34.08 -17.10
C CYS A 3 39.09 -33.27 -17.96
N ILE A 4 37.80 -33.56 -17.86
CA ILE A 4 36.73 -32.71 -18.38
C ILE A 4 36.52 -31.64 -17.33
N ALA A 5 36.99 -30.44 -17.61
CA ALA A 5 36.63 -29.25 -16.84
C ALA A 5 35.17 -28.91 -17.17
N LEU A 6 34.27 -29.14 -16.23
CA LEU A 6 32.92 -28.62 -16.26
C LEU A 6 33.01 -27.10 -16.03
N LEU A 7 32.90 -26.34 -17.09
CA LEU A 7 32.56 -24.90 -17.04
C LEU A 7 31.11 -24.80 -16.54
N LEU A 8 30.95 -24.53 -15.24
CA LEU A 8 29.70 -24.01 -14.69
C LEU A 8 29.55 -22.59 -15.26
N LEU A 9 28.76 -22.47 -16.32
CA LEU A 9 28.22 -21.20 -16.72
C LEU A 9 27.25 -20.78 -15.60
N ASP A 10 27.70 -19.89 -14.73
CA ASP A 10 26.82 -19.06 -13.93
C ASP A 10 25.96 -18.21 -14.91
N ILE A 11 24.78 -18.72 -15.24
CA ILE A 11 23.75 -17.91 -15.89
C ILE A 11 23.29 -16.94 -14.78
N GLN A 12 23.96 -15.81 -14.67
CA GLN A 12 23.40 -14.66 -14.02
C GLN A 12 22.17 -14.31 -14.87
N LEU A 13 20.98 -14.58 -14.33
CA LEU A 13 19.75 -13.98 -14.79
C LEU A 13 19.96 -12.48 -14.63
N ALA A 14 20.45 -11.83 -15.68
CA ALA A 14 20.45 -10.39 -15.78
C ALA A 14 18.95 -9.99 -15.77
N PHE A 15 18.50 -9.47 -14.64
CA PHE A 15 17.23 -8.76 -14.64
C PHE A 15 17.42 -7.59 -15.59
N ALA A 16 16.88 -7.71 -16.78
CA ALA A 16 16.86 -6.63 -17.76
C ALA A 16 16.12 -5.46 -17.13
N GLY A 17 16.79 -4.36 -16.92
CA GLY A 17 16.19 -3.13 -16.46
C GLY A 17 15.30 -2.58 -17.59
N THR A 18 14.15 -2.05 -17.26
CA THR A 18 13.27 -1.34 -18.18
C THR A 18 13.10 0.07 -17.66
N HIS A 19 13.43 1.06 -18.46
CA HIS A 19 13.08 2.44 -18.16
C HIS A 19 11.74 2.80 -18.79
N SER A 20 10.91 3.52 -18.05
CA SER A 20 9.58 3.94 -18.49
C SER A 20 9.29 5.40 -18.17
N LEU A 21 8.54 6.07 -19.06
CA LEU A 21 7.96 7.39 -18.81
C LEU A 21 6.49 7.32 -19.18
N GLN A 22 5.62 7.60 -18.21
CA GLN A 22 4.18 7.41 -18.32
C GLN A 22 3.44 8.65 -17.83
N TYR A 23 2.31 8.95 -18.49
CA TYR A 23 1.39 10.01 -18.08
C TYR A 23 -0.03 9.47 -18.03
N PHE A 24 -0.73 9.79 -16.95
CA PHE A 24 -2.13 9.46 -16.73
C PHE A 24 -2.91 10.75 -16.52
N CYS A 25 -3.88 11.00 -17.38
CA CYS A 25 -4.75 12.17 -17.32
C CYS A 25 -6.17 11.68 -17.08
N THR A 26 -6.88 12.25 -16.10
CA THR A 26 -8.28 11.95 -15.83
C THR A 26 -9.06 13.25 -15.74
N ALA A 27 -9.98 13.45 -16.70
CA ALA A 27 -10.94 14.54 -16.67
C ALA A 27 -12.28 14.02 -16.20
N VAL A 28 -12.94 14.76 -15.30
CA VAL A 28 -14.24 14.42 -14.71
C VAL A 28 -15.23 15.52 -15.02
N TYR A 29 -16.43 15.14 -15.44
CA TYR A 29 -17.55 16.01 -15.68
C TYR A 29 -18.73 15.57 -14.80
N GLY A 30 -19.33 16.50 -14.06
CA GLY A 30 -20.43 16.25 -13.14
C GLY A 30 -20.25 17.02 -11.84
N ASP A 31 -21.28 17.03 -10.99
CA ASP A 31 -21.25 17.68 -9.67
C ASP A 31 -20.65 16.71 -8.62
N ILE A 32 -19.34 16.77 -8.50
CA ILE A 32 -18.59 15.88 -7.59
C ILE A 32 -17.43 16.65 -6.95
N ASN A 33 -17.16 16.35 -5.68
CA ASN A 33 -16.16 17.04 -4.88
C ASN A 33 -14.76 16.45 -5.07
N ILE A 34 -14.33 16.36 -6.33
CA ILE A 34 -12.94 16.02 -6.72
C ILE A 34 -12.46 16.98 -7.82
N PRO A 35 -11.15 17.11 -8.08
CA PRO A 35 -10.65 17.93 -9.18
C PRO A 35 -11.23 17.48 -10.53
N ALA A 36 -11.67 18.46 -11.34
CA ALA A 36 -12.20 18.18 -12.68
C ALA A 36 -11.14 17.70 -13.67
N LEU A 37 -9.86 17.92 -13.39
CA LEU A 37 -8.73 17.30 -14.10
C LEU A 37 -7.63 16.95 -13.11
N THR A 38 -7.06 15.76 -13.26
CA THR A 38 -5.80 15.35 -12.63
C THR A 38 -4.84 14.84 -13.69
N VAL A 39 -3.55 15.14 -13.51
CA VAL A 39 -2.47 14.59 -14.35
C VAL A 39 -1.35 14.07 -13.46
N VAL A 40 -0.98 12.82 -13.69
CA VAL A 40 0.10 12.14 -12.98
C VAL A 40 1.20 11.77 -13.96
N GLY A 41 2.44 12.16 -13.68
CA GLY A 41 3.63 11.72 -14.41
C GLY A 41 4.42 10.72 -13.60
N MET A 42 4.80 9.60 -14.23
CA MET A 42 5.54 8.49 -13.63
C MET A 42 6.83 8.24 -14.40
N VAL A 43 7.91 7.93 -13.72
CA VAL A 43 9.16 7.39 -14.28
C VAL A 43 9.56 6.15 -13.49
N ASP A 44 9.79 5.04 -14.17
CA ASP A 44 10.14 3.75 -13.57
C ASP A 44 9.20 3.34 -12.42
N GLY A 45 7.90 3.64 -12.58
CA GLY A 45 6.86 3.39 -11.58
C GLY A 45 6.84 4.39 -10.42
N GLN A 46 7.75 5.37 -10.37
CA GLN A 46 7.77 6.41 -9.35
C GLN A 46 7.05 7.67 -9.85
N GLN A 47 6.09 8.16 -9.08
CA GLN A 47 5.42 9.42 -9.39
C GLN A 47 6.42 10.59 -9.22
N PHE A 48 6.61 11.36 -10.28
CA PHE A 48 7.50 12.54 -10.26
C PHE A 48 6.75 13.86 -10.43
N MET A 49 5.55 13.83 -11.00
CA MET A 49 4.74 15.01 -11.30
C MET A 49 3.28 14.79 -10.92
N TYR A 50 2.65 15.83 -10.44
CA TYR A 50 1.21 15.91 -10.20
C TYR A 50 0.67 17.26 -10.64
N PHE A 51 -0.54 17.26 -11.18
CA PHE A 51 -1.34 18.45 -11.45
C PHE A 51 -2.80 18.16 -11.10
N ASP A 52 -3.49 19.12 -10.53
CA ASP A 52 -4.96 19.13 -10.45
C ASP A 52 -5.56 20.49 -10.79
N SER A 53 -6.82 20.48 -11.22
CA SER A 53 -7.54 21.69 -11.63
C SER A 53 -7.96 22.60 -10.47
N ASN A 54 -7.87 22.17 -9.20
CA ASN A 54 -8.16 23.02 -8.06
C ASN A 54 -6.99 23.96 -7.76
N THR A 55 -5.76 23.42 -7.84
CA THR A 55 -4.54 24.20 -7.66
C THR A 55 -4.09 24.90 -8.95
N ASN A 56 -4.49 24.36 -10.11
CA ASN A 56 -4.04 24.81 -11.45
C ASN A 56 -2.54 24.92 -11.57
N LYS A 57 -1.81 23.98 -10.92
CA LYS A 57 -0.35 23.99 -10.89
C LYS A 57 0.24 22.60 -11.03
N ALA A 58 1.21 22.44 -11.91
CA ALA A 58 2.03 21.24 -11.98
C ALA A 58 3.12 21.29 -10.90
N GLU A 59 3.23 20.24 -10.10
CA GLU A 59 4.13 20.16 -8.96
C GLU A 59 5.04 18.94 -9.02
N PRO A 60 6.32 19.07 -8.60
CA PRO A 60 7.19 17.92 -8.39
C PRO A 60 6.71 17.08 -7.19
N LYS A 61 6.73 15.77 -7.34
CA LYS A 61 6.40 14.81 -6.26
C LYS A 61 7.63 14.10 -5.69
N THR A 62 8.81 14.44 -6.18
CA THR A 62 10.10 13.95 -5.67
C THR A 62 11.07 15.09 -5.46
N GLU A 63 11.97 14.96 -4.49
CA GLU A 63 12.94 16.01 -4.18
C GLU A 63 13.87 16.29 -5.37
N TRP A 64 14.32 15.26 -6.10
CA TRP A 64 15.19 15.42 -7.25
C TRP A 64 14.51 16.16 -8.43
N MET A 65 13.17 16.12 -8.56
CA MET A 65 12.44 16.86 -9.59
C MET A 65 12.25 18.35 -9.27
N ARG A 66 12.43 18.78 -8.02
CA ARG A 66 12.26 20.20 -7.64
C ARG A 66 13.16 21.12 -8.40
N HIS A 67 14.37 20.66 -8.73
CA HIS A 67 15.41 21.45 -9.39
C HIS A 67 15.67 21.03 -10.84
N TYR A 68 14.80 20.16 -11.39
CA TYR A 68 14.95 19.64 -12.74
C TYR A 68 14.71 20.74 -13.78
N ASP A 69 15.63 20.86 -14.75
CA ASP A 69 15.53 21.72 -15.95
C ASP A 69 15.27 23.22 -15.69
N GLY A 70 15.68 23.73 -14.54
CA GLY A 70 15.57 25.15 -14.16
C GLY A 70 14.23 25.56 -13.57
N THR A 71 14.13 26.83 -13.19
CA THR A 71 12.97 27.37 -12.46
C THR A 71 11.67 27.38 -13.28
N ASP A 72 11.78 27.57 -14.61
CA ASP A 72 10.62 27.74 -15.50
C ASP A 72 10.01 26.41 -15.98
N TYR A 73 10.63 25.27 -15.63
CA TYR A 73 10.15 23.96 -16.09
C TYR A 73 8.69 23.71 -15.64
N TRP A 74 8.41 23.94 -14.37
CA TRP A 74 7.08 23.67 -13.78
C TRP A 74 6.02 24.63 -14.29
N ASP A 75 6.38 25.88 -14.54
CA ASP A 75 5.47 26.86 -15.15
C ASP A 75 5.11 26.46 -16.59
N ARG A 76 6.11 26.02 -17.37
CA ARG A 76 5.85 25.48 -18.72
C ARG A 76 4.97 24.23 -18.70
N GLN A 77 5.22 23.28 -17.77
CA GLN A 77 4.35 22.11 -17.64
C GLN A 77 2.92 22.52 -17.26
N THR A 78 2.77 23.44 -16.34
CA THR A 78 1.45 23.99 -15.94
C THR A 78 0.69 24.54 -17.15
N GLN A 79 1.33 25.39 -17.95
CA GLN A 79 0.68 25.98 -19.13
C GLN A 79 0.30 24.92 -20.20
N ILE A 80 1.16 23.93 -20.42
CA ILE A 80 0.87 22.82 -21.35
C ILE A 80 -0.39 22.06 -20.88
N ILE A 81 -0.49 21.76 -19.59
CA ILE A 81 -1.61 20.99 -19.04
C ILE A 81 -2.91 21.81 -19.06
N ILE A 82 -2.85 23.11 -18.71
CA ILE A 82 -4.03 24.00 -18.77
C ILE A 82 -4.57 24.11 -20.20
N ASN A 83 -3.70 24.27 -21.21
CA ASN A 83 -4.13 24.29 -22.60
C ASN A 83 -4.79 22.98 -23.04
N ARG A 84 -4.24 21.83 -22.60
CA ARG A 84 -4.84 20.50 -22.86
C ARG A 84 -6.16 20.33 -22.13
N TYR A 85 -6.35 20.91 -20.97
CA TYR A 85 -7.60 20.82 -20.22
C TYR A 85 -8.78 21.44 -20.99
N GLU A 86 -8.56 22.56 -21.67
CA GLU A 86 -9.60 23.17 -22.51
C GLU A 86 -9.98 22.22 -23.69
N GLU A 87 -9.01 21.55 -24.29
CA GLU A 87 -9.27 20.51 -25.29
C GLU A 87 -10.10 19.37 -24.70
N TYR A 88 -9.76 18.85 -23.52
CA TYR A 88 -10.49 17.76 -22.88
C TYR A 88 -11.94 18.13 -22.54
N LYS A 89 -12.18 19.34 -22.04
CA LYS A 89 -13.54 19.83 -21.81
C LYS A 89 -14.39 19.84 -23.08
N PHE A 90 -13.80 20.24 -24.19
CA PHE A 90 -14.47 20.22 -25.50
C PHE A 90 -14.76 18.78 -25.95
N ILE A 91 -13.79 17.89 -25.83
CA ILE A 91 -13.90 16.47 -26.16
C ILE A 91 -15.04 15.83 -25.37
N MET A 92 -15.03 15.99 -24.05
CA MET A 92 -16.07 15.46 -23.16
C MET A 92 -17.48 15.90 -23.57
N LYS A 93 -17.66 17.20 -23.77
CA LYS A 93 -18.97 17.73 -24.20
C LYS A 93 -19.42 17.14 -25.53
N THR A 94 -18.49 16.93 -26.47
CA THR A 94 -18.80 16.35 -27.79
C THR A 94 -19.20 14.88 -27.64
N ILE A 95 -18.45 14.09 -26.84
CA ILE A 95 -18.78 12.69 -26.59
C ILE A 95 -20.14 12.58 -25.92
N MET A 96 -20.40 13.35 -24.85
CA MET A 96 -21.69 13.37 -24.16
C MET A 96 -22.85 13.75 -25.10
N TYR A 97 -22.63 14.71 -26.00
CA TYR A 97 -23.65 15.08 -27.00
C TYR A 97 -23.95 13.90 -27.94
N LEU A 98 -22.92 13.24 -28.48
CA LEU A 98 -23.06 12.13 -29.41
C LEU A 98 -23.70 10.88 -28.78
N TYR A 99 -23.53 10.69 -27.48
CA TYR A 99 -24.17 9.60 -26.73
C TYR A 99 -25.52 10.01 -26.08
N ASN A 100 -26.07 11.19 -26.41
CA ASN A 100 -27.29 11.73 -25.80
C ASN A 100 -27.22 11.87 -24.26
N GLN A 101 -26.03 12.14 -23.73
CA GLN A 101 -25.76 12.26 -22.28
C GLN A 101 -25.62 13.72 -21.83
N SER A 102 -25.84 14.72 -22.71
CA SER A 102 -25.64 16.14 -22.40
C SER A 102 -26.54 16.69 -21.28
N MET A 103 -27.66 16.02 -21.00
CA MET A 103 -28.62 16.35 -19.95
C MET A 103 -28.55 15.37 -18.79
N SER A 104 -27.58 14.47 -18.77
CA SER A 104 -27.38 13.54 -17.66
C SER A 104 -26.81 14.25 -16.44
N GLU A 105 -27.34 13.93 -15.26
CA GLU A 105 -26.79 14.32 -13.96
C GLU A 105 -25.66 13.36 -13.52
N ASP A 106 -25.40 12.30 -14.30
CA ASP A 106 -24.38 11.31 -14.02
C ASP A 106 -22.97 11.90 -14.14
N VAL A 107 -22.07 11.34 -13.39
CA VAL A 107 -20.63 11.66 -13.48
C VAL A 107 -20.03 10.94 -14.68
N HIS A 108 -19.37 11.68 -15.57
CA HIS A 108 -18.66 11.14 -16.70
C HIS A 108 -17.16 11.35 -16.57
N THR A 109 -16.38 10.35 -17.00
CA THR A 109 -14.92 10.42 -16.98
C THR A 109 -14.35 10.27 -18.40
N PHE A 110 -13.31 11.05 -18.69
CA PHE A 110 -12.48 10.90 -19.87
C PHE A 110 -11.03 10.73 -19.44
N GLN A 111 -10.45 9.62 -19.81
CA GLN A 111 -9.13 9.20 -19.36
C GLN A 111 -8.18 9.12 -20.55
N MET A 112 -6.92 9.43 -20.31
CA MET A 112 -5.87 9.29 -21.29
C MET A 112 -4.62 8.74 -20.61
N MET A 113 -4.06 7.70 -21.19
CA MET A 113 -2.78 7.13 -20.79
C MET A 113 -1.83 7.13 -21.98
N TYR A 114 -0.62 7.65 -21.81
CA TYR A 114 0.42 7.61 -22.83
C TYR A 114 1.79 7.52 -22.25
N GLY A 115 2.71 6.95 -23.01
CA GLY A 115 4.07 6.78 -22.51
C GLY A 115 4.97 5.98 -23.45
N CYS A 116 6.17 5.75 -22.97
CA CYS A 116 7.18 4.94 -23.65
C CYS A 116 8.01 4.14 -22.64
N GLU A 117 8.51 3.01 -23.12
CA GLU A 117 9.36 2.11 -22.36
C GLU A 117 10.54 1.66 -23.23
N GLN A 118 11.69 1.51 -22.62
CA GLN A 118 12.89 0.98 -23.27
C GLN A 118 13.55 -0.04 -22.35
N ASP A 119 13.73 -1.25 -22.89
CA ASP A 119 14.47 -2.31 -22.21
C ASP A 119 15.98 -2.14 -22.38
N ASP A 120 16.78 -2.79 -21.56
CA ASP A 120 18.25 -2.77 -21.64
C ASP A 120 18.79 -3.33 -22.96
N ASP A 121 18.05 -4.22 -23.63
CA ASP A 121 18.38 -4.73 -24.96
C ASP A 121 18.09 -3.74 -26.11
N GLY A 122 17.55 -2.56 -25.76
CA GLY A 122 17.17 -1.52 -26.70
C GLY A 122 15.77 -1.66 -27.30
N THR A 123 15.01 -2.69 -26.95
CA THR A 123 13.61 -2.84 -27.36
C THR A 123 12.78 -1.66 -26.83
N THR A 124 11.99 -1.04 -27.72
CA THR A 124 11.18 0.13 -27.39
C THR A 124 9.69 -0.13 -27.54
N ARG A 125 8.90 0.33 -26.61
CA ARG A 125 7.43 0.34 -26.62
C ARG A 125 6.92 1.76 -26.42
N GLY A 126 5.86 2.12 -27.12
CA GLY A 126 5.14 3.38 -26.93
C GLY A 126 3.66 3.15 -27.08
N TYR A 127 2.85 3.77 -26.28
CA TYR A 127 1.41 3.57 -26.23
C TYR A 127 0.66 4.88 -25.98
N LEU A 128 -0.54 4.93 -26.49
CA LEU A 128 -1.51 5.99 -26.27
C LEU A 128 -2.91 5.39 -26.29
N GLN A 129 -3.65 5.58 -25.23
CA GLN A 129 -5.00 5.07 -25.07
C GLN A 129 -5.89 6.12 -24.42
N TYR A 130 -7.12 6.21 -24.91
CA TYR A 130 -8.20 6.99 -24.29
C TYR A 130 -9.28 6.05 -23.75
N GLY A 131 -9.82 6.39 -22.59
CA GLY A 131 -10.96 5.75 -21.97
C GLY A 131 -12.14 6.72 -21.81
N TYR A 132 -13.34 6.20 -21.82
CA TYR A 132 -14.56 6.94 -21.51
C TYR A 132 -15.43 6.13 -20.54
N ASN A 133 -15.79 6.71 -19.39
CA ASN A 133 -16.55 6.06 -18.32
C ASN A 133 -15.98 4.71 -17.87
N GLY A 134 -14.63 4.59 -17.89
CA GLY A 134 -13.92 3.37 -17.49
C GLY A 134 -13.77 2.31 -18.59
N GLU A 135 -14.36 2.52 -19.76
CA GLU A 135 -14.27 1.62 -20.91
C GLU A 135 -13.23 2.11 -21.93
N ASP A 136 -12.62 1.19 -22.66
CA ASP A 136 -11.68 1.50 -23.73
C ASP A 136 -12.40 2.28 -24.85
N PHE A 137 -11.92 3.49 -25.16
CA PHE A 137 -12.54 4.37 -26.13
C PHE A 137 -11.83 4.34 -27.48
N ILE A 138 -10.58 4.79 -27.56
CA ILE A 138 -9.70 4.69 -28.72
C ILE A 138 -8.26 4.45 -28.31
N SER A 139 -7.50 3.75 -29.13
CA SER A 139 -6.07 3.54 -28.96
C SER A 139 -5.30 3.84 -30.24
N PHE A 140 -4.04 4.23 -30.10
CA PHE A 140 -3.12 4.48 -31.20
C PHE A 140 -2.10 3.36 -31.35
N ASP A 141 -2.11 2.69 -32.48
CA ASP A 141 -1.08 1.69 -32.82
C ASP A 141 0.15 2.39 -33.41
N ARG A 142 1.24 2.34 -32.66
CA ARG A 142 2.53 2.91 -33.06
C ARG A 142 3.12 2.27 -34.30
N LYS A 143 2.86 0.96 -34.57
CA LYS A 143 3.45 0.23 -35.69
C LYS A 143 2.77 0.55 -37.01
N THR A 144 1.44 0.62 -36.99
CA THR A 144 0.62 0.89 -38.16
C THR A 144 0.29 2.38 -38.35
N HIS A 145 0.55 3.19 -37.31
CA HIS A 145 0.17 4.61 -37.22
C HIS A 145 -1.33 4.84 -37.40
N SER A 146 -2.14 3.89 -36.93
CA SER A 146 -3.59 3.93 -37.05
C SER A 146 -4.28 3.97 -35.67
N TRP A 147 -5.52 4.43 -35.72
CA TRP A 147 -6.39 4.47 -34.54
C TRP A 147 -7.35 3.30 -34.57
N THR A 148 -7.58 2.72 -33.40
CA THR A 148 -8.51 1.60 -33.18
C THR A 148 -9.56 2.01 -32.15
N ALA A 149 -10.84 1.76 -32.44
CA ALA A 149 -11.94 1.96 -31.50
C ALA A 149 -12.01 0.82 -30.49
N GLY A 150 -12.40 1.14 -29.25
CA GLY A 150 -12.79 0.14 -28.27
C GLY A 150 -14.06 -0.62 -28.67
N GLU A 151 -14.22 -1.84 -28.21
CA GLU A 151 -15.35 -2.71 -28.57
C GLU A 151 -16.71 -2.08 -28.22
N MET A 152 -16.82 -1.37 -27.11
CA MET A 152 -18.04 -0.70 -26.67
C MET A 152 -18.30 0.61 -27.43
N HIS A 153 -17.31 1.12 -28.17
CA HIS A 153 -17.37 2.40 -28.87
C HIS A 153 -16.92 2.30 -30.34
N PRO A 154 -17.50 1.45 -31.16
CA PRO A 154 -17.00 1.13 -32.54
C PRO A 154 -16.93 2.34 -33.48
N GLN A 155 -17.67 3.41 -33.18
CA GLN A 155 -17.67 4.65 -33.96
C GLN A 155 -16.72 5.72 -33.45
N ALA A 156 -15.99 5.44 -32.35
CA ALA A 156 -15.16 6.44 -31.65
C ALA A 156 -14.08 7.05 -32.56
N VAL A 157 -13.47 6.28 -33.44
CA VAL A 157 -12.45 6.78 -34.39
C VAL A 157 -13.02 7.86 -35.30
N ASP A 158 -14.20 7.64 -35.89
CA ASP A 158 -14.86 8.62 -36.78
C ASP A 158 -15.35 9.84 -35.99
N MET A 159 -15.87 9.63 -34.78
CA MET A 159 -16.28 10.71 -33.86
C MET A 159 -15.13 11.64 -33.52
N MET A 160 -13.93 11.10 -33.32
CA MET A 160 -12.74 11.83 -32.94
C MET A 160 -11.91 12.37 -34.12
N LYS A 161 -12.34 12.14 -35.38
CA LYS A 161 -11.56 12.40 -36.57
C LYS A 161 -11.05 13.83 -36.72
N ASN A 162 -11.82 14.81 -36.28
CA ASN A 162 -11.46 16.22 -36.47
C ASN A 162 -10.44 16.75 -35.48
N TRP A 163 -10.21 16.04 -34.33
CA TRP A 163 -9.36 16.59 -33.26
C TRP A 163 -8.48 15.55 -32.54
N ALA A 164 -8.88 14.31 -32.37
CA ALA A 164 -8.02 13.31 -31.71
C ALA A 164 -7.39 12.32 -32.70
N THR A 165 -8.13 11.92 -33.76
CA THR A 165 -7.67 10.95 -34.76
C THR A 165 -7.33 11.59 -36.11
N GLY A 166 -7.38 12.92 -36.23
CA GLY A 166 -7.05 13.64 -37.44
C GLY A 166 -5.56 13.58 -37.80
N GLU A 167 -5.24 13.96 -39.04
CA GLU A 167 -3.88 13.81 -39.61
C GLU A 167 -2.81 14.56 -38.79
N ALA A 168 -3.08 15.78 -38.33
CA ALA A 168 -2.13 16.57 -37.55
C ALA A 168 -1.84 15.93 -36.19
N THR A 169 -2.88 15.47 -35.50
CA THR A 169 -2.79 14.78 -34.21
C THR A 169 -2.08 13.43 -34.35
N THR A 170 -2.38 12.69 -35.42
CA THR A 170 -1.71 11.42 -35.76
C THR A 170 -0.21 11.63 -36.00
N LYS A 171 0.17 12.66 -36.77
CA LYS A 171 1.58 13.01 -37.00
C LYS A 171 2.29 13.40 -35.71
N PHE A 172 1.63 14.17 -34.84
CA PHE A 172 2.17 14.54 -33.54
C PHE A 172 2.44 13.31 -32.66
N TRP A 173 1.45 12.44 -32.48
CA TRP A 173 1.59 11.24 -31.66
C TRP A 173 2.60 10.25 -32.20
N LYS A 174 2.67 10.10 -33.53
CA LYS A 174 3.75 9.35 -34.17
C LYS A 174 5.11 9.87 -33.74
N ALA A 175 5.38 11.15 -33.95
CA ALA A 175 6.66 11.76 -33.61
C ALA A 175 6.95 11.68 -32.11
N TYR A 176 5.93 11.88 -31.28
CA TYR A 176 6.05 11.80 -29.84
C TYR A 176 6.45 10.38 -29.38
N LEU A 177 5.73 9.36 -29.79
CA LEU A 177 5.93 7.97 -29.38
C LEU A 177 7.13 7.28 -30.07
N GLU A 178 7.62 7.80 -31.19
CA GLU A 178 8.82 7.28 -31.86
C GLU A 178 10.12 7.91 -31.35
N SER A 179 10.09 9.16 -30.88
CA SER A 179 11.30 9.90 -30.56
C SER A 179 11.19 10.74 -29.26
N MET A 180 10.27 11.71 -29.22
CA MET A 180 10.25 12.74 -28.17
C MET A 180 10.09 12.18 -26.77
N CYS A 181 9.27 11.13 -26.60
CA CYS A 181 9.07 10.46 -25.33
C CYS A 181 10.37 9.84 -24.82
N PHE A 182 11.08 9.13 -25.70
CA PHE A 182 12.35 8.46 -25.34
C PHE A 182 13.44 9.49 -24.99
N GLU A 183 13.55 10.57 -25.75
CA GLU A 183 14.50 11.64 -25.43
C GLU A 183 14.20 12.26 -24.07
N ARG A 184 12.91 12.52 -23.78
CA ARG A 184 12.46 13.03 -22.48
C ARG A 184 12.74 12.04 -21.36
N MET A 185 12.40 10.76 -21.56
CA MET A 185 12.67 9.68 -20.62
C MET A 185 14.17 9.60 -20.28
N LYS A 186 15.04 9.54 -21.32
CA LYS A 186 16.49 9.48 -21.14
C LYS A 186 17.04 10.68 -20.38
N LYS A 187 16.50 11.88 -20.64
CA LYS A 187 16.91 13.09 -19.93
C LYS A 187 16.55 13.01 -18.45
N ILE A 188 15.33 12.58 -18.12
CA ILE A 188 14.85 12.40 -16.73
C ILE A 188 15.67 11.32 -16.03
N VAL A 189 15.80 10.13 -16.63
CA VAL A 189 16.57 9.01 -16.07
C VAL A 189 18.01 9.38 -15.80
N ARG A 190 18.67 10.09 -16.74
CA ARG A 190 20.06 10.57 -16.56
C ARG A 190 20.18 11.54 -15.38
N TYR A 191 19.22 12.45 -15.24
CA TYR A 191 19.21 13.43 -14.15
C TYR A 191 18.97 12.77 -12.79
N SER A 192 18.11 11.79 -12.74
CA SER A 192 17.72 11.07 -11.51
C SER A 192 18.51 9.78 -11.28
N LYS A 193 19.59 9.54 -12.02
CA LYS A 193 20.37 8.30 -12.04
C LYS A 193 20.66 7.75 -10.65
N ALA A 194 21.21 8.56 -9.75
CA ALA A 194 21.55 8.14 -8.39
C ALA A 194 20.34 7.65 -7.58
N THR A 195 19.14 8.19 -7.86
CA THR A 195 17.89 7.81 -7.20
C THR A 195 17.26 6.58 -7.86
N LEU A 196 17.23 6.53 -9.19
CA LEU A 196 16.58 5.45 -9.95
C LEU A 196 17.41 4.16 -10.02
N GLU A 197 18.74 4.25 -9.86
CA GLU A 197 19.62 3.06 -9.81
C GLU A 197 19.84 2.52 -8.39
N ARG A 198 19.22 3.14 -7.37
CA ARG A 198 19.31 2.62 -6.00
C ARG A 198 18.72 1.21 -5.92
N LYS A 199 19.30 0.40 -5.06
CA LYS A 199 18.81 -0.94 -4.76
C LYS A 199 18.51 -1.03 -3.27
N VAL A 200 17.22 -1.15 -2.93
CA VAL A 200 16.75 -1.24 -1.54
C VAL A 200 16.08 -2.59 -1.37
N PRO A 201 16.57 -3.44 -0.47
CA PRO A 201 15.96 -4.75 -0.25
C PRO A 201 14.59 -4.62 0.44
N PRO A 202 13.66 -5.55 0.24
CA PRO A 202 12.37 -5.55 0.91
C PRO A 202 12.50 -5.89 2.40
N GLU A 203 11.67 -5.22 3.22
CA GLU A 203 11.32 -5.68 4.55
C GLU A 203 10.11 -6.62 4.44
N VAL A 204 10.22 -7.84 5.01
CA VAL A 204 9.21 -8.89 4.84
C VAL A 204 8.55 -9.23 6.18
N SER A 205 7.22 -9.34 6.16
CA SER A 205 6.40 -9.71 7.32
C SER A 205 5.33 -10.73 6.93
N LEU A 206 5.06 -11.68 7.82
CA LEU A 206 3.88 -12.54 7.74
C LEU A 206 2.75 -11.94 8.58
N LEU A 207 1.60 -11.70 7.94
CA LEU A 207 0.44 -11.06 8.54
C LEU A 207 -0.76 -12.00 8.47
N GLN A 208 -1.58 -12.03 9.53
CA GLN A 208 -2.84 -12.78 9.53
C GLN A 208 -3.89 -12.05 10.36
N LYS A 209 -5.07 -11.81 9.80
CA LYS A 209 -6.14 -11.09 10.50
C LYS A 209 -6.67 -11.91 11.70
N ASN A 210 -6.94 -13.20 11.48
CA ASN A 210 -7.35 -14.17 12.49
C ASN A 210 -6.95 -15.58 12.03
N SER A 211 -7.06 -16.58 12.89
CA SER A 211 -6.61 -17.95 12.60
C SER A 211 -7.24 -18.60 11.35
N SER A 212 -8.44 -18.17 10.96
CA SER A 212 -9.15 -18.68 9.77
C SER A 212 -8.88 -17.89 8.48
N SER A 213 -8.25 -16.72 8.58
CA SER A 213 -7.91 -15.90 7.42
C SER A 213 -6.67 -16.43 6.70
N PRO A 214 -6.50 -16.15 5.39
CA PRO A 214 -5.24 -16.41 4.70
C PRO A 214 -4.04 -15.76 5.40
N VAL A 215 -2.88 -16.39 5.29
CA VAL A 215 -1.61 -15.79 5.72
C VAL A 215 -1.05 -14.97 4.58
N ILE A 216 -0.74 -13.71 4.84
CA ILE A 216 -0.20 -12.76 3.87
C ILE A 216 1.30 -12.63 4.10
N CYS A 217 2.09 -12.95 3.09
CA CYS A 217 3.49 -12.53 3.04
C CYS A 217 3.55 -11.15 2.39
N HIS A 218 3.95 -10.15 3.16
CA HIS A 218 3.99 -8.75 2.75
C HIS A 218 5.43 -8.27 2.69
N ALA A 219 5.83 -7.80 1.52
CA ALA A 219 7.12 -7.17 1.26
C ALA A 219 6.90 -5.68 1.03
N THR A 220 7.66 -4.81 1.69
CA THR A 220 7.55 -3.35 1.56
C THR A 220 8.93 -2.67 1.65
N GLY A 221 8.99 -1.41 1.22
CA GLY A 221 10.21 -0.59 1.29
C GLY A 221 11.26 -0.93 0.24
N PHE A 222 10.94 -1.76 -0.76
CA PHE A 222 11.92 -2.18 -1.77
C PHE A 222 11.96 -1.23 -2.98
N TYR A 223 13.12 -1.20 -3.63
CA TYR A 223 13.33 -0.52 -4.90
C TYR A 223 14.44 -1.26 -5.71
N PRO A 224 14.26 -1.44 -7.03
CA PRO A 224 13.14 -1.07 -7.90
C PRO A 224 11.87 -1.92 -7.67
N ASN A 225 10.82 -1.65 -8.47
CA ASN A 225 9.49 -2.26 -8.32
C ASN A 225 9.40 -3.74 -8.73
N ASN A 226 10.42 -4.26 -9.42
CA ASN A 226 10.43 -5.65 -9.87
C ASN A 226 10.82 -6.59 -8.72
N ILE A 227 9.88 -7.45 -8.33
CA ILE A 227 10.04 -8.42 -7.23
C ILE A 227 9.30 -9.71 -7.57
N THR A 228 9.94 -10.84 -7.32
CA THR A 228 9.30 -12.15 -7.40
C THR A 228 9.00 -12.65 -5.99
N MET A 229 7.75 -13.04 -5.75
CA MET A 229 7.30 -13.61 -4.48
C MET A 229 6.59 -14.93 -4.75
N THR A 230 6.95 -15.97 -4.02
CA THR A 230 6.41 -17.32 -4.22
C THR A 230 6.18 -18.00 -2.87
N TRP A 231 5.03 -18.63 -2.69
CA TRP A 231 4.86 -19.61 -1.62
C TRP A 231 5.41 -20.96 -2.07
N LYS A 232 6.21 -21.59 -1.21
CA LYS A 232 6.71 -22.96 -1.43
C LYS A 232 6.20 -23.89 -0.35
N LYS A 233 5.84 -25.13 -0.77
CA LYS A 233 5.53 -26.24 0.12
C LYS A 233 6.53 -27.35 -0.09
N ASN A 234 7.26 -27.76 0.95
CA ASN A 234 8.31 -28.79 0.87
C ASN A 234 9.34 -28.48 -0.25
N ASN A 235 9.71 -27.19 -0.46
CA ASN A 235 10.59 -26.65 -1.51
C ASN A 235 10.00 -26.64 -2.93
N GLU A 236 8.78 -27.06 -3.15
CA GLU A 236 8.09 -26.96 -4.44
C GLU A 236 7.21 -25.70 -4.49
N ASP A 237 7.12 -25.06 -5.65
CA ASP A 237 6.32 -23.87 -5.85
C ASP A 237 4.83 -24.19 -5.70
N LEU A 238 4.14 -23.42 -4.88
CA LEU A 238 2.72 -23.59 -4.60
C LEU A 238 1.90 -22.54 -5.37
N ASN A 239 1.05 -23.02 -6.28
CA ASN A 239 0.18 -22.17 -7.10
C ASN A 239 -1.30 -22.29 -6.67
N GLU A 240 -1.67 -23.36 -5.99
CA GLU A 240 -3.02 -23.56 -5.49
C GLU A 240 -3.24 -22.81 -4.17
N ASP A 241 -4.44 -22.27 -3.97
CA ASP A 241 -4.81 -21.50 -2.77
C ASP A 241 -3.91 -20.26 -2.52
N VAL A 242 -3.29 -19.71 -3.59
CA VAL A 242 -2.39 -18.55 -3.56
C VAL A 242 -2.95 -17.40 -4.39
N GLU A 243 -2.98 -16.19 -3.81
CA GLU A 243 -3.35 -14.97 -4.51
C GLU A 243 -2.20 -13.97 -4.47
N VAL A 244 -1.87 -13.37 -5.61
CA VAL A 244 -0.78 -12.41 -5.76
C VAL A 244 -1.35 -11.02 -6.01
N SER A 245 -0.98 -10.03 -5.19
CA SER A 245 -1.36 -8.63 -5.42
C SER A 245 -0.52 -8.00 -6.53
N THR A 246 -1.01 -6.89 -7.07
CA THR A 246 -0.17 -5.98 -7.87
C THR A 246 0.87 -5.31 -6.99
N THR A 247 1.99 -4.87 -7.59
CA THR A 247 2.97 -4.02 -6.90
C THR A 247 2.40 -2.61 -6.77
N LEU A 248 2.43 -2.05 -5.56
CA LEU A 248 1.91 -0.72 -5.24
C LEU A 248 3.05 0.21 -4.80
N PRO A 249 2.99 1.51 -5.14
CA PRO A 249 3.96 2.48 -4.66
C PRO A 249 3.71 2.88 -3.20
N ASN A 250 4.79 3.11 -2.46
CA ASN A 250 4.79 3.78 -1.17
C ASN A 250 4.97 5.30 -1.35
N GLU A 251 4.63 6.08 -0.33
CA GLU A 251 4.75 7.53 -0.34
C GLU A 251 6.22 8.01 -0.47
N ASP A 252 7.18 7.22 0.03
CA ASP A 252 8.61 7.50 -0.02
C ASP A 252 9.31 7.12 -1.35
N GLY A 253 8.54 6.64 -2.34
CA GLY A 253 9.03 6.20 -3.65
C GLY A 253 9.67 4.81 -3.64
N THR A 254 9.47 4.01 -2.59
CA THR A 254 9.66 2.57 -2.57
C THR A 254 8.36 1.86 -2.95
N PHE A 255 8.38 0.53 -2.96
CA PHE A 255 7.22 -0.27 -3.37
C PHE A 255 6.83 -1.29 -2.31
N GLN A 256 5.61 -1.80 -2.45
CA GLN A 256 5.07 -2.89 -1.65
C GLN A 256 4.33 -3.91 -2.53
N LYS A 257 4.36 -5.16 -2.11
CA LYS A 257 3.65 -6.26 -2.75
C LYS A 257 3.29 -7.33 -1.73
N SER A 258 2.20 -8.04 -1.95
CA SER A 258 1.75 -9.11 -1.08
C SER A 258 1.42 -10.37 -1.86
N ILE A 259 1.59 -11.51 -1.22
CA ILE A 259 1.12 -12.80 -1.70
C ILE A 259 0.43 -13.53 -0.55
N SER A 260 -0.82 -13.94 -0.72
CA SER A 260 -1.60 -14.62 0.31
C SER A 260 -1.65 -16.13 0.08
N LEU A 261 -1.72 -16.89 1.17
CA LEU A 261 -1.85 -18.34 1.17
C LEU A 261 -3.01 -18.77 2.08
N SER A 262 -3.98 -19.50 1.54
CA SER A 262 -5.06 -20.13 2.29
C SER A 262 -4.63 -21.50 2.81
N VAL A 263 -4.21 -21.58 4.08
CA VAL A 263 -3.79 -22.84 4.72
C VAL A 263 -4.99 -23.52 5.37
N LYS A 264 -5.39 -24.68 4.85
CA LYS A 264 -6.59 -25.44 5.30
C LYS A 264 -6.40 -26.20 6.63
N SER A 265 -5.17 -26.35 7.13
CA SER A 265 -4.90 -27.11 8.36
C SER A 265 -3.97 -26.36 9.32
N GLU A 266 -4.29 -26.41 10.62
CA GLU A 266 -3.44 -25.94 11.71
C GLU A 266 -2.07 -26.67 11.76
N GLU A 267 -1.99 -27.87 11.22
CA GLU A 267 -0.77 -28.68 11.17
C GLU A 267 0.32 -28.05 10.30
N GLY A 268 -0.08 -27.37 9.20
CA GLY A 268 0.85 -26.63 8.33
C GLY A 268 1.47 -25.39 8.99
N LYS A 269 0.80 -24.80 10.00
CA LYS A 269 1.32 -23.64 10.74
C LYS A 269 2.29 -24.05 11.85
N LYS A 270 2.23 -25.28 12.33
CA LYS A 270 3.05 -25.80 13.43
C LYS A 270 4.42 -26.33 12.96
N ASN A 271 4.54 -26.72 11.68
CA ASN A 271 5.78 -27.19 11.13
C ASN A 271 6.41 -26.11 10.19
N PRO A 272 7.42 -25.38 10.65
CA PRO A 272 8.01 -24.25 9.90
C PRO A 272 8.72 -24.69 8.60
N ASP A 273 9.00 -25.97 8.44
CA ASP A 273 9.70 -26.48 7.25
C ASP A 273 8.77 -26.79 6.07
N VAL A 274 7.44 -26.83 6.32
CA VAL A 274 6.46 -27.19 5.28
C VAL A 274 6.18 -26.06 4.34
N TYR A 275 5.88 -24.83 4.84
CA TYR A 275 5.52 -23.68 4.03
C TYR A 275 6.52 -22.55 4.24
N ARG A 276 6.92 -21.90 3.14
CA ARG A 276 7.84 -20.75 3.16
C ARG A 276 7.41 -19.72 2.12
N CYS A 277 7.50 -18.46 2.49
CA CYS A 277 7.47 -17.37 1.54
C CYS A 277 8.89 -17.09 1.07
N VAL A 278 9.10 -17.13 -0.24
CA VAL A 278 10.41 -16.90 -0.87
C VAL A 278 10.32 -15.65 -1.74
N ILE A 279 11.25 -14.74 -1.52
CA ILE A 279 11.31 -13.47 -2.21
C ILE A 279 12.67 -13.32 -2.92
N GLN A 280 12.61 -12.96 -4.21
CA GLN A 280 13.77 -12.62 -5.02
C GLN A 280 13.67 -11.14 -5.41
N HIS A 281 14.71 -10.38 -5.08
CA HIS A 281 14.78 -8.96 -5.39
C HIS A 281 16.25 -8.54 -5.59
N VAL A 282 16.49 -7.66 -6.57
CA VAL A 282 17.85 -7.21 -6.93
C VAL A 282 18.56 -6.43 -5.81
N GLY A 283 17.83 -5.90 -4.85
CA GLY A 283 18.36 -5.22 -3.66
C GLY A 283 18.82 -6.16 -2.55
N ALA A 284 18.46 -7.44 -2.61
CA ALA A 284 18.88 -8.45 -1.65
C ALA A 284 20.03 -9.30 -2.22
N GLU A 285 21.08 -9.54 -1.45
CA GLU A 285 22.24 -10.36 -1.87
C GLU A 285 21.86 -11.82 -2.12
N LYS A 286 20.83 -12.30 -1.43
CA LYS A 286 20.30 -13.69 -1.51
C LYS A 286 18.79 -13.68 -1.45
N GLU A 287 18.18 -14.78 -1.83
CA GLU A 287 16.74 -15.00 -1.60
C GLU A 287 16.40 -14.79 -0.12
N ILE A 288 15.33 -14.04 0.12
CA ILE A 288 14.76 -13.87 1.46
C ILE A 288 13.75 -14.99 1.65
N VAL A 289 13.98 -15.84 2.65
CA VAL A 289 13.12 -16.98 2.94
C VAL A 289 12.51 -16.81 4.33
N VAL A 290 11.17 -16.70 4.38
CA VAL A 290 10.43 -16.57 5.63
C VAL A 290 9.57 -17.80 5.85
N PRO A 291 9.93 -18.69 6.81
CA PRO A 291 9.16 -19.88 7.11
C PRO A 291 7.84 -19.50 7.77
N LEU A 292 6.76 -20.21 7.39
CA LEU A 292 5.46 -20.06 8.01
C LEU A 292 5.47 -20.72 9.40
N ASN A 293 5.47 -19.89 10.42
CA ASN A 293 5.49 -20.31 11.82
C ASN A 293 4.59 -19.37 12.61
N GLU A 294 3.81 -19.89 13.54
CA GLU A 294 2.92 -19.10 14.41
C GLU A 294 3.64 -17.94 15.12
N ASN A 295 4.91 -18.14 15.48
CA ASN A 295 5.70 -17.11 16.15
C ASN A 295 6.14 -15.97 15.22
N ASN A 296 6.16 -16.20 13.90
CA ASN A 296 6.55 -15.22 12.88
C ASN A 296 5.34 -14.45 12.34
N ILE A 297 4.11 -14.93 12.62
CA ILE A 297 2.89 -14.29 12.14
C ILE A 297 2.50 -13.14 13.08
N LYS A 298 2.41 -11.94 12.53
CA LYS A 298 1.81 -10.79 13.19
C LYS A 298 0.30 -10.88 13.03
N SER A 299 -0.43 -11.11 14.15
CA SER A 299 -1.90 -11.28 14.14
C SER A 299 -2.57 -10.28 15.08
N ASN A 300 -3.73 -9.78 14.70
CA ASN A 300 -4.57 -8.94 15.55
C ASN A 300 -5.09 -9.71 16.78
N SER A 301 -5.32 -11.03 16.64
CA SER A 301 -5.75 -11.89 17.75
C SER A 301 -4.72 -11.98 18.89
N ALA A 302 -3.42 -11.80 18.61
CA ALA A 302 -2.39 -11.76 19.63
C ALA A 302 -2.51 -10.52 20.53
N SER A 303 -2.87 -9.37 19.94
CA SER A 303 -3.13 -8.12 20.67
C SER A 303 -4.36 -8.24 21.57
N ASP A 304 -5.44 -8.84 21.08
CA ASP A 304 -6.68 -9.02 21.86
C ASP A 304 -6.45 -9.93 23.06
N ASN A 305 -5.66 -11.00 22.92
CA ASN A 305 -5.30 -11.90 24.01
C ASN A 305 -4.47 -11.21 25.10
N ILE A 306 -3.59 -10.28 24.75
CA ILE A 306 -2.80 -9.51 25.73
C ILE A 306 -3.71 -8.54 26.49
N ILE A 307 -4.59 -7.83 25.78
CA ILE A 307 -5.54 -6.90 26.39
C ILE A 307 -6.49 -7.65 27.34
N VAL A 308 -7.03 -8.79 26.90
CA VAL A 308 -7.91 -9.64 27.75
C VAL A 308 -7.15 -10.15 28.98
N LYS A 309 -5.92 -10.63 28.84
CA LYS A 309 -5.08 -11.06 29.98
C LYS A 309 -4.81 -9.92 30.95
N CYS A 310 -4.50 -8.72 30.47
CA CYS A 310 -4.33 -7.55 31.30
C CYS A 310 -5.61 -7.17 32.05
N LEU A 311 -6.76 -7.15 31.36
CA LEU A 311 -8.06 -6.86 31.98
C LEU A 311 -8.44 -7.90 33.04
N VAL A 312 -8.24 -9.18 32.77
CA VAL A 312 -8.48 -10.26 33.74
C VAL A 312 -7.57 -10.12 34.98
N SER A 313 -6.29 -9.81 34.80
CA SER A 313 -5.35 -9.60 35.89
C SER A 313 -5.75 -8.41 36.76
N ILE A 314 -6.20 -7.30 36.16
CA ILE A 314 -6.67 -6.11 36.91
C ILE A 314 -7.95 -6.44 37.68
N THR A 315 -8.91 -7.14 37.09
CA THR A 315 -10.16 -7.51 37.74
C THR A 315 -9.90 -8.45 38.95
N VAL A 316 -9.03 -9.42 38.80
CA VAL A 316 -8.63 -10.33 39.88
C VAL A 316 -7.98 -9.53 41.06
N ALA A 317 -7.06 -8.61 40.75
CA ALA A 317 -6.41 -7.78 41.76
C ALA A 317 -7.42 -6.91 42.53
N VAL A 318 -8.40 -6.32 41.83
CA VAL A 318 -9.46 -5.52 42.49
C VAL A 318 -10.37 -6.38 43.37
N VAL A 319 -10.77 -7.56 42.89
CA VAL A 319 -11.60 -8.48 43.70
C VAL A 319 -10.86 -8.93 44.98
N VAL A 320 -9.57 -9.31 44.86
CA VAL A 320 -8.75 -9.68 46.03
C VAL A 320 -8.61 -8.51 47.00
N GLY A 321 -8.36 -7.31 46.50
CA GLY A 321 -8.29 -6.10 47.31
C GLY A 321 -9.60 -5.82 48.08
N CYS A 322 -10.76 -5.96 47.43
CA CYS A 322 -12.07 -5.81 48.05
C CYS A 322 -12.30 -6.87 49.16
N VAL A 323 -11.96 -8.14 48.91
CA VAL A 323 -12.11 -9.23 49.89
C VAL A 323 -11.23 -8.96 51.13
N VAL A 324 -9.97 -8.56 50.92
CA VAL A 324 -9.05 -8.21 52.04
C VAL A 324 -9.60 -7.03 52.81
N ALA A 325 -10.10 -5.98 52.18
CA ALA A 325 -10.72 -4.84 52.85
C ALA A 325 -11.93 -5.23 53.71
N LEU A 326 -12.81 -6.12 53.21
CA LEU A 326 -13.95 -6.65 53.93
C LEU A 326 -13.53 -7.47 55.15
N ILE A 327 -12.52 -8.33 55.02
CA ILE A 327 -11.94 -9.09 56.15
C ILE A 327 -11.39 -8.15 57.21
N VAL A 328 -10.58 -7.17 56.83
CA VAL A 328 -10.02 -6.17 57.75
C VAL A 328 -11.12 -5.38 58.46
N PHE A 329 -12.17 -5.00 57.74
CA PHE A 329 -13.34 -4.32 58.31
C PHE A 329 -14.08 -5.20 59.32
N ALA A 330 -14.32 -6.47 58.96
CA ALA A 330 -14.95 -7.42 59.85
C ALA A 330 -14.16 -7.71 61.15
N VAL A 331 -12.82 -7.84 61.01
CA VAL A 331 -11.91 -8.02 62.15
C VAL A 331 -11.91 -6.76 63.04
N LYS A 332 -11.82 -5.54 62.45
CA LYS A 332 -11.92 -4.31 63.21
C LYS A 332 -13.24 -4.19 63.98
N LYS A 333 -14.37 -4.54 63.32
CA LYS A 333 -15.71 -4.55 63.94
C LYS A 333 -15.77 -5.52 65.09
N ARG A 334 -15.23 -6.74 64.96
CA ARG A 334 -15.15 -7.73 66.05
C ARG A 334 -14.30 -7.23 67.24
N LEU A 335 -13.14 -6.59 66.96
CA LEU A 335 -12.30 -6.03 68.00
C LEU A 335 -12.98 -4.88 68.76
N ILE A 336 -13.75 -4.05 68.11
CA ILE A 336 -14.53 -2.94 68.73
C ILE A 336 -15.63 -3.56 69.62
N VAL A 337 -16.33 -4.57 69.15
CA VAL A 337 -17.37 -5.27 69.95
C VAL A 337 -16.72 -5.94 71.18
N CYS A 338 -15.58 -6.60 71.05
CA CYS A 338 -14.86 -7.26 72.10
C CYS A 338 -14.32 -6.25 73.18
N ARG A 339 -13.88 -5.07 72.70
CA ARG A 339 -13.51 -3.97 73.62
C ARG A 339 -14.71 -3.46 74.46
N LYS A 340 -15.82 -3.25 73.79
CA LYS A 340 -17.07 -2.81 74.46
C LYS A 340 -17.58 -3.82 75.46
N CYS A 341 -17.52 -5.16 75.17
CA CYS A 341 -17.85 -6.21 76.06
C CYS A 341 -16.92 -6.25 77.29
N ARG A 342 -15.63 -5.98 77.12
CA ARG A 342 -14.65 -5.95 78.19
C ARG A 342 -14.85 -4.73 79.09
N GLU A 343 -15.22 -3.57 78.59
CA GLU A 343 -15.58 -2.37 79.34
C GLU A 343 -16.85 -2.54 80.16
N LEU A 344 -17.86 -3.25 79.64
CA LEU A 344 -19.10 -3.56 80.33
C LEU A 344 -18.89 -4.62 81.45
N GLN A 345 -17.91 -5.52 81.34
CA GLN A 345 -17.55 -6.47 82.40
C GLN A 345 -16.77 -5.82 83.52
N SER A 346 -15.96 -4.78 83.27
CA SER A 346 -15.19 -4.05 84.25
C SER A 346 -16.04 -3.10 85.12
N SER A 347 -17.22 -2.68 84.58
CA SER A 347 -18.16 -1.79 85.28
C SER A 347 -19.11 -2.51 86.26
N ASN A 348 -19.16 -3.88 86.26
CA ASN A 348 -20.06 -4.69 87.04
C ASN A 348 -19.37 -5.47 88.18
N LEU A 349 -18.16 -5.08 88.67
CA LEU A 349 -17.54 -5.64 89.87
C LEU A 349 -18.10 -4.91 91.14
N PRO A 350 -18.72 -5.63 92.09
CA PRO A 350 -19.21 -5.02 93.35
C PRO A 350 -18.04 -4.60 94.18
N GLY A 351 -18.09 -3.36 94.70
CA GLY A 351 -17.09 -2.77 95.57
C GLY A 351 -16.96 -3.58 96.87
N TYR A 352 -15.79 -4.05 97.17
CA TYR A 352 -15.45 -4.66 98.46
C TYR A 352 -15.24 -3.54 99.50
N VAL A 353 -16.19 -3.47 100.45
CA VAL A 353 -16.15 -2.56 101.58
C VAL A 353 -15.15 -3.10 102.58
N SER A 354 -14.09 -2.36 102.82
CA SER A 354 -13.11 -2.59 103.93
C SER A 354 -13.69 -1.96 105.22
N GLY A 355 -14.11 -2.80 106.11
CA GLY A 355 -14.48 -2.38 107.49
C GLY A 355 -13.24 -2.24 108.34
N ASN A 356 -13.04 -1.06 108.86
CA ASN A 356 -12.13 -0.78 109.92
C ASN A 356 -12.74 -1.32 111.24
N THR A 357 -11.97 -2.06 112.01
CA THR A 357 -12.18 -2.20 113.42
C THR A 357 -10.92 -1.78 114.16
N THR A 358 -11.03 -0.69 114.84
CA THR A 358 -10.22 -0.28 115.98
C THR A 358 -10.63 -1.16 117.15
N ASP A 359 -9.66 -1.57 117.96
CA ASP A 359 -9.56 -1.41 119.43
C ASP A 359 -8.41 -2.28 119.97
N ALA A 360 -7.56 -1.65 120.61
CA ALA A 360 -7.29 -1.35 122.01
C ALA A 360 -6.86 -2.57 122.82
N ALA A 361 -5.74 -2.50 123.32
CA ALA A 361 -5.02 -2.64 124.57
C ALA A 361 -3.61 -3.17 124.40
#